data_8ebba4b7751856f2f1657179d889f9fe
#
_entry.id   8ebba4b7751856f2f1657179d889f9fe
#
_cell.length_a   1.000
_cell.length_b   1.000
_cell.length_c   1.000
_cell.angle_alpha   90.00
_cell.angle_beta   90.00
_cell.angle_gamma   90.00
#
_symmetry.space_group_name_H-M   'P 1'
#
loop_
_entity.id
_entity.type
_entity.pdbx_description
1 polymer ?
#
loop_
_entity_poly.entity_id
_entity_poly.type
_entity_poly.pdbx_seq_one_letter_code
_entity_poly.pdbx_strand_id
1 'polypeptide(L)'
;MKICNIGKIITEKIDGSTLTHDNYISTENMMSNCGGVVAAASVPSTKVTCFAKCDVLLSNIRPYFKKVWFARFNGGCSNDVICIRANEKDCLAQYLYYALSTDSFIDSFSASSKGTKMPRGDKNALLSYEIPDRTIDEQQHIVDSIRNVA
;
A
#
# COMPACT_ATOMS: atom_id res chain seq x y z
N MET A 1 12.33 3.31 -12.57
CA MET A 1 12.80 3.24 -11.15
C MET A 1 12.26 1.97 -10.52
N LYS A 2 13.10 1.19 -9.89
CA LYS A 2 12.63 0.04 -9.10
C LYS A 2 12.06 0.52 -7.77
N ILE A 3 11.01 -0.13 -7.30
CA ILE A 3 10.37 0.23 -6.01
C ILE A 3 11.39 0.21 -4.87
N CYS A 4 12.30 -0.78 -4.83
CA CYS A 4 13.30 -0.88 -3.77
C CYS A 4 14.26 0.33 -3.71
N ASN A 5 14.40 1.08 -4.80
CA ASN A 5 15.28 2.25 -4.85
C ASN A 5 14.58 3.56 -4.45
N ILE A 6 13.26 3.57 -4.43
CA ILE A 6 12.47 4.79 -4.18
C ILE A 6 11.56 4.68 -2.98
N GLY A 7 11.55 3.55 -2.30
CA GLY A 7 10.73 3.31 -1.13
C GLY A 7 11.18 2.07 -0.39
N LYS A 8 10.52 1.79 0.71
CA LYS A 8 10.81 0.61 1.54
C LYS A 8 9.55 0.03 2.13
N ILE A 9 9.56 -1.27 2.40
CA ILE A 9 8.52 -1.93 3.17
C ILE A 9 8.76 -1.64 4.65
N ILE A 10 7.72 -1.18 5.33
CA ILE A 10 7.78 -0.86 6.75
C ILE A 10 7.59 -2.14 7.57
N THR A 11 8.51 -2.35 8.50
CA THR A 11 8.49 -3.53 9.40
C THR A 11 8.36 -3.14 10.88
N GLU A 12 8.29 -1.84 11.18
CA GLU A 12 8.08 -1.35 12.53
C GLU A 12 6.75 -1.85 13.08
N LYS A 13 6.73 -2.24 14.36
CA LYS A 13 5.56 -2.82 15.01
C LYS A 13 4.98 -1.90 16.07
N ILE A 14 3.68 -2.02 16.27
CA ILE A 14 2.94 -1.33 17.32
C ILE A 14 2.03 -2.36 18.01
N ASP A 15 1.76 -2.15 19.29
CA ASP A 15 0.86 -3.00 20.05
C ASP A 15 -0.59 -2.73 19.58
N GLY A 16 -1.26 -3.77 19.14
CA GLY A 16 -2.64 -3.67 18.66
C GLY A 16 -3.62 -3.15 19.70
N SER A 17 -3.33 -3.39 20.99
CA SER A 17 -4.18 -2.91 22.09
C SER A 17 -4.23 -1.38 22.20
N THR A 18 -3.29 -0.67 21.57
CA THR A 18 -3.27 0.80 21.52
C THR A 18 -4.09 1.36 20.35
N LEU A 19 -4.61 0.51 19.50
CA LEU A 19 -5.36 0.90 18.30
C LEU A 19 -6.87 0.86 18.56
N THR A 20 -7.61 1.52 17.67
CA THR A 20 -9.07 1.55 17.69
C THR A 20 -9.62 0.96 16.41
N HIS A 21 -10.94 0.77 16.34
CA HIS A 21 -11.60 0.33 15.10
C HIS A 21 -11.39 1.31 13.94
N ASP A 22 -11.06 2.57 14.22
CA ASP A 22 -10.90 3.61 13.21
C ASP A 22 -9.47 3.70 12.65
N ASN A 23 -8.47 3.20 13.36
CA ASN A 23 -7.07 3.30 12.92
C ASN A 23 -6.36 1.95 12.77
N TYR A 24 -7.10 0.86 12.77
CA TYR A 24 -6.58 -0.46 12.43
C TYR A 24 -7.07 -0.88 11.05
N ILE A 25 -6.12 -1.26 10.18
CA ILE A 25 -6.41 -1.65 8.80
C ILE A 25 -6.02 -3.11 8.58
N SER A 26 -6.97 -3.92 8.14
CA SER A 26 -6.74 -5.29 7.69
C SER A 26 -7.24 -5.42 6.25
N THR A 27 -7.02 -6.57 5.63
CA THR A 27 -7.53 -6.81 4.28
C THR A 27 -9.07 -6.79 4.25
N GLU A 28 -9.71 -7.04 5.39
CA GLU A 28 -11.16 -7.10 5.49
C GLU A 28 -11.84 -5.74 5.47
N ASN A 29 -11.17 -4.70 5.99
CA ASN A 29 -11.73 -3.35 6.00
C ASN A 29 -11.14 -2.43 4.94
N MET A 30 -10.35 -2.99 4.02
CA MET A 30 -9.94 -2.31 2.78
C MET A 30 -10.93 -2.66 1.67
N MET A 31 -11.37 -1.65 0.93
CA MET A 31 -12.32 -1.82 -0.16
C MET A 31 -11.59 -2.11 -1.47
N SER A 32 -12.18 -2.96 -2.31
CA SER A 32 -11.64 -3.31 -3.62
C SER A 32 -11.57 -2.09 -4.56
N ASN A 33 -10.71 -2.16 -5.56
CA ASN A 33 -10.55 -1.14 -6.61
C ASN A 33 -10.20 0.24 -6.02
N CYS A 34 -9.27 0.26 -5.06
CA CYS A 34 -8.84 1.49 -4.39
C CYS A 34 -10.00 2.24 -3.73
N GLY A 35 -11.00 1.50 -3.23
CA GLY A 35 -12.23 2.05 -2.70
C GLY A 35 -12.14 2.67 -1.30
N GLY A 36 -10.94 2.74 -0.73
CA GLY A 36 -10.73 3.29 0.61
C GLY A 36 -10.82 2.26 1.71
N VAL A 37 -11.05 2.71 2.93
CA VAL A 37 -11.13 1.85 4.11
C VAL A 37 -12.39 2.18 4.91
N VAL A 38 -12.86 1.20 5.67
CA VAL A 38 -13.97 1.35 6.61
C VAL A 38 -13.50 0.96 8.01
N ALA A 39 -14.31 1.24 9.03
CA ALA A 39 -13.97 0.87 10.40
C ALA A 39 -13.77 -0.65 10.53
N ALA A 40 -12.78 -1.07 11.28
CA ALA A 40 -12.50 -2.49 11.51
C ALA A 40 -13.57 -3.11 12.41
N ALA A 41 -13.96 -4.34 12.11
CA ALA A 41 -14.90 -5.10 12.95
C ALA A 41 -14.27 -5.50 14.28
N SER A 42 -12.97 -5.79 14.26
CA SER A 42 -12.20 -6.17 15.46
C SER A 42 -10.78 -5.66 15.37
N VAL A 43 -10.15 -5.47 16.53
CA VAL A 43 -8.76 -5.01 16.62
C VAL A 43 -7.98 -6.05 17.44
N PRO A 44 -6.86 -6.59 16.88
CA PRO A 44 -6.08 -7.59 17.61
C PRO A 44 -5.35 -6.95 18.79
N SER A 45 -5.03 -7.76 19.80
CA SER A 45 -4.20 -7.35 20.93
C SER A 45 -2.72 -7.67 20.72
N THR A 46 -2.38 -8.31 19.61
CA THR A 46 -1.00 -8.65 19.26
C THR A 46 -0.31 -7.48 18.57
N LYS A 47 0.99 -7.63 18.31
CA LYS A 47 1.75 -6.62 17.58
C LYS A 47 1.43 -6.68 16.09
N VAL A 48 1.24 -5.51 15.49
CA VAL A 48 0.94 -5.33 14.08
C VAL A 48 1.89 -4.29 13.49
N THR A 49 1.90 -4.16 12.17
CA THR A 49 2.75 -3.19 11.49
C THR A 49 2.27 -1.77 11.78
N CYS A 50 3.19 -0.90 12.15
CA CYS A 50 2.92 0.52 12.44
C CYS A 50 3.04 1.33 11.15
N PHE A 51 1.93 1.86 10.65
CA PHE A 51 1.98 2.73 9.47
C PHE A 51 1.84 4.19 9.86
N ALA A 52 2.33 5.06 8.98
CA ALA A 52 2.23 6.50 9.15
C ALA A 52 1.40 7.10 8.02
N LYS A 53 0.88 8.30 8.26
CA LYS A 53 0.23 9.09 7.23
C LYS A 53 1.13 9.19 5.99
N CYS A 54 0.53 9.09 4.82
CA CYS A 54 1.18 9.07 3.50
C CYS A 54 1.88 7.76 3.14
N ASP A 55 1.84 6.74 3.97
CA ASP A 55 2.25 5.41 3.55
C ASP A 55 1.23 4.82 2.57
N VAL A 56 1.68 3.94 1.70
CA VAL A 56 0.81 3.19 0.80
C VAL A 56 0.59 1.79 1.39
N LEU A 57 -0.66 1.43 1.60
CA LEU A 57 -1.04 0.12 2.11
C LEU A 57 -1.60 -0.73 0.96
N LEU A 58 -1.06 -1.93 0.80
CA LEU A 58 -1.43 -2.86 -0.25
C LEU A 58 -1.81 -4.20 0.37
N SER A 59 -3.03 -4.67 0.12
CA SER A 59 -3.43 -6.00 0.58
C SER A 59 -2.61 -7.06 -0.15
N ASN A 60 -1.95 -7.93 0.63
CA ASN A 60 -1.16 -9.03 0.09
C ASN A 60 -1.99 -10.30 -0.15
N ILE A 61 -3.21 -10.35 0.35
CA ILE A 61 -4.14 -11.46 0.11
C ILE A 61 -4.99 -11.13 -1.10
N ARG A 62 -5.04 -12.05 -2.07
CA ARG A 62 -5.83 -11.88 -3.29
C ARG A 62 -5.57 -10.51 -3.93
N PRO A 63 -4.31 -10.25 -4.34
CA PRO A 63 -3.92 -8.91 -4.78
C PRO A 63 -4.72 -8.39 -5.98
N TYR A 64 -5.35 -9.28 -6.75
CA TYR A 64 -6.20 -8.92 -7.88
C TYR A 64 -7.46 -8.12 -7.48
N PHE A 65 -7.82 -8.08 -6.18
CA PHE A 65 -8.92 -7.22 -5.72
C PHE A 65 -8.54 -5.74 -5.69
N LYS A 66 -7.26 -5.42 -5.87
CA LYS A 66 -6.77 -4.04 -5.95
C LYS A 66 -7.16 -3.22 -4.72
N LYS A 67 -6.89 -3.77 -3.55
CA LYS A 67 -7.07 -3.08 -2.27
C LYS A 67 -5.80 -2.31 -1.97
N VAL A 68 -5.74 -1.08 -2.43
CA VAL A 68 -4.61 -0.15 -2.26
C VAL A 68 -5.15 1.12 -1.64
N TRP A 69 -4.48 1.61 -0.60
CA TRP A 69 -4.92 2.80 0.13
C TRP A 69 -3.75 3.72 0.45
N PHE A 70 -3.96 5.01 0.23
CA PHE A 70 -3.03 6.06 0.63
C PHE A 70 -3.42 6.52 2.04
N ALA A 71 -2.56 6.30 3.02
CA ALA A 71 -2.90 6.50 4.43
C ALA A 71 -3.12 7.98 4.75
N ARG A 72 -4.27 8.28 5.34
CA ARG A 72 -4.67 9.64 5.73
C ARG A 72 -4.38 9.94 7.20
N PHE A 73 -3.96 8.94 7.96
CA PHE A 73 -3.68 9.04 9.40
C PHE A 73 -2.65 8.00 9.79
N ASN A 74 -2.15 8.07 11.02
CA ASN A 74 -1.25 7.06 11.58
C ASN A 74 -2.07 5.93 12.21
N GLY A 75 -1.55 4.71 12.16
CA GLY A 75 -2.24 3.58 12.76
C GLY A 75 -1.44 2.30 12.64
N GLY A 76 -2.14 1.18 12.66
CA GLY A 76 -1.55 -0.15 12.49
C GLY A 76 -2.29 -0.97 11.47
N CYS A 77 -1.58 -1.88 10.81
CA CYS A 77 -2.18 -2.77 9.84
C CYS A 77 -1.75 -4.21 10.06
N SER A 78 -2.60 -5.15 9.63
CA SER A 78 -2.33 -6.57 9.78
C SER A 78 -1.11 -7.00 8.99
N ASN A 79 -0.56 -8.18 9.32
CA ASN A 79 0.61 -8.72 8.61
C ASN A 79 0.29 -9.13 7.17
N ASP A 80 -0.98 -9.21 6.80
CA ASP A 80 -1.42 -9.47 5.43
C ASP A 80 -1.54 -8.20 4.58
N VAL A 81 -1.23 -7.03 5.16
CA VAL A 81 -1.16 -5.75 4.47
C VAL A 81 0.30 -5.34 4.39
N ILE A 82 0.77 -5.03 3.19
CA ILE A 82 2.12 -4.51 2.97
C ILE A 82 2.06 -2.99 3.08
N CYS A 83 2.90 -2.44 3.95
CA CYS A 83 3.04 -0.99 4.12
C CYS A 83 4.31 -0.54 3.41
N ILE A 84 4.18 0.35 2.42
CA ILE A 84 5.30 0.87 1.63
C ILE A 84 5.40 2.36 1.86
N ARG A 85 6.61 2.82 2.20
CA ARG A 85 6.89 4.25 2.43
C ARG A 85 7.84 4.77 1.36
N ALA A 86 7.43 5.83 0.68
CA ALA A 86 8.25 6.46 -0.34
C ALA A 86 9.44 7.19 0.29
N ASN A 87 10.58 7.17 -0.41
CA ASN A 87 11.68 8.08 -0.13
C ASN A 87 11.39 9.38 -0.88
N GLU A 88 10.96 10.40 -0.16
CA GLU A 88 10.45 11.65 -0.74
C GLU A 88 11.50 12.43 -1.54
N LYS A 89 12.78 12.07 -1.43
CA LYS A 89 13.84 12.65 -2.27
C LYS A 89 13.73 12.18 -3.72
N ASP A 90 13.24 10.96 -3.92
CA ASP A 90 13.23 10.30 -5.21
C ASP A 90 11.81 10.07 -5.75
N CYS A 91 10.84 9.97 -4.87
CA CYS A 91 9.46 9.64 -5.24
C CYS A 91 8.46 10.27 -4.28
N LEU A 92 7.50 11.00 -4.82
CA LEU A 92 6.40 11.53 -4.02
C LEU A 92 5.51 10.36 -3.57
N ALA A 93 5.04 10.42 -2.33
CA ALA A 93 4.18 9.37 -1.75
C ALA A 93 2.91 9.16 -2.59
N GLN A 94 2.27 10.23 -3.05
CA GLN A 94 1.09 10.13 -3.90
C GLN A 94 1.40 9.53 -5.27
N TYR A 95 2.57 9.84 -5.85
CA TYR A 95 2.99 9.23 -7.11
C TYR A 95 3.18 7.74 -6.94
N LEU A 96 3.81 7.31 -5.84
CA LEU A 96 3.95 5.89 -5.53
C LEU A 96 2.58 5.22 -5.40
N TYR A 97 1.64 5.84 -4.71
CA TYR A 97 0.28 5.31 -4.59
C TYR A 97 -0.36 5.11 -5.97
N TYR A 98 -0.29 6.11 -6.85
CA TYR A 98 -0.86 5.98 -8.19
C TYR A 98 -0.16 4.90 -9.00
N ALA A 99 1.16 4.80 -8.90
CA ALA A 99 1.92 3.75 -9.60
C ALA A 99 1.51 2.35 -9.15
N LEU A 100 1.29 2.15 -7.86
CA LEU A 100 0.85 0.86 -7.29
C LEU A 100 -0.65 0.61 -7.47
N SER A 101 -1.39 1.58 -7.96
CA SER A 101 -2.83 1.48 -8.23
C SER A 101 -3.12 1.19 -9.70
N THR A 102 -2.11 1.07 -10.55
CA THR A 102 -2.31 0.77 -11.97
C THR A 102 -2.68 -0.70 -12.16
N ASP A 103 -3.46 -0.99 -13.18
CA ASP A 103 -3.78 -2.36 -13.55
C ASP A 103 -2.51 -3.13 -13.93
N SER A 104 -1.57 -2.46 -14.59
CA SER A 104 -0.27 -3.03 -14.97
C SER A 104 0.48 -3.57 -13.76
N PHE A 105 0.59 -2.78 -12.68
CA PHE A 105 1.23 -3.25 -11.45
C PHE A 105 0.44 -4.38 -10.80
N ILE A 106 -0.86 -4.21 -10.65
CA ILE A 106 -1.71 -5.20 -9.97
C ILE A 106 -1.67 -6.53 -10.71
N ASP A 107 -1.71 -6.53 -12.04
CA ASP A 107 -1.62 -7.75 -12.85
C ASP A 107 -0.26 -8.44 -12.66
N SER A 108 0.83 -7.67 -12.67
CA SER A 108 2.18 -8.19 -12.44
C SER A 108 2.34 -8.78 -11.03
N PHE A 109 1.87 -8.06 -10.02
CA PHE A 109 1.95 -8.52 -8.64
C PHE A 109 1.06 -9.75 -8.40
N SER A 110 -0.13 -9.77 -8.98
CA SER A 110 -1.05 -10.91 -8.91
C SER A 110 -0.46 -12.14 -9.59
N ALA A 111 0.25 -11.96 -10.72
CA ALA A 111 0.91 -13.06 -11.43
C ALA A 111 2.03 -13.68 -10.57
N SER A 112 2.62 -12.94 -9.65
CA SER A 112 3.63 -13.46 -8.71
C SER A 112 3.02 -14.22 -7.54
N SER A 113 1.68 -14.21 -7.39
CA SER A 113 1.02 -14.77 -6.22
C SER A 113 1.14 -16.28 -6.14
N LYS A 114 1.19 -16.79 -4.90
CA LYS A 114 1.29 -18.21 -4.57
C LYS A 114 0.13 -18.60 -3.66
N GLY A 115 -0.27 -19.86 -3.74
CA GLY A 115 -1.38 -20.40 -3.00
C GLY A 115 -2.63 -20.50 -3.86
N THR A 116 -3.58 -21.36 -3.45
CA THR A 116 -4.78 -21.67 -4.23
C THR A 116 -6.05 -21.02 -3.70
N LYS A 117 -6.20 -20.97 -2.35
CA LYS A 117 -7.39 -20.41 -1.70
C LYS A 117 -7.20 -18.94 -1.33
N MET A 118 -6.04 -18.63 -0.79
CA MET A 118 -5.67 -17.27 -0.37
C MET A 118 -4.31 -16.92 -0.97
N PRO A 119 -4.25 -16.65 -2.28
CA PRO A 119 -2.97 -16.34 -2.92
C PRO A 119 -2.39 -15.05 -2.34
N ARG A 120 -1.06 -15.06 -2.16
CA ARG A 120 -0.29 -13.91 -1.69
C ARG A 120 0.76 -13.54 -2.73
N GLY A 121 0.88 -12.25 -3.02
CA GLY A 121 1.91 -11.74 -3.92
C GLY A 121 3.31 -11.88 -3.31
N ASP A 122 4.31 -11.87 -4.17
CA ASP A 122 5.71 -11.96 -3.78
C ASP A 122 6.27 -10.57 -3.49
N LYS A 123 6.74 -10.34 -2.25
CA LYS A 123 7.34 -9.06 -1.87
C LYS A 123 8.58 -8.72 -2.69
N ASN A 124 9.35 -9.71 -3.13
CA ASN A 124 10.49 -9.48 -4.00
C ASN A 124 10.05 -8.99 -5.38
N ALA A 125 8.94 -9.50 -5.90
CA ALA A 125 8.36 -9.01 -7.15
C ALA A 125 7.91 -7.56 -7.02
N LEU A 126 7.32 -7.19 -5.87
CA LEU A 126 6.95 -5.81 -5.58
C LEU A 126 8.18 -4.90 -5.58
N LEU A 127 9.22 -5.28 -4.85
CA LEU A 127 10.42 -4.46 -4.69
C LEU A 127 11.22 -4.30 -5.99
N SER A 128 11.16 -5.29 -6.87
CA SER A 128 11.85 -5.25 -8.17
C SER A 128 11.01 -4.68 -9.30
N TYR A 129 9.75 -4.39 -9.06
CA TYR A 129 8.86 -3.81 -10.07
C TYR A 129 9.37 -2.43 -10.50
N GLU A 130 9.37 -2.17 -11.79
CA GLU A 130 9.84 -0.89 -12.34
C GLU A 130 8.66 0.01 -12.68
N ILE A 131 8.74 1.26 -12.21
CA ILE A 131 7.83 2.33 -12.60
C ILE A 131 8.60 3.33 -13.45
N PRO A 132 7.92 4.15 -14.28
CA PRO A 132 8.62 5.10 -15.15
C PRO A 132 9.53 6.04 -14.38
N ASP A 133 10.75 6.25 -14.90
CA ASP A 133 11.70 7.23 -14.34
C ASP A 133 11.16 8.63 -14.59
N ARG A 134 10.91 9.37 -13.51
CA ARG A 134 10.41 10.73 -13.58
C ARG A 134 11.05 11.57 -12.50
N THR A 135 11.32 12.84 -12.82
CA THR A 135 11.77 13.80 -11.82
C THR A 135 10.64 14.12 -10.85
N ILE A 136 10.97 14.68 -9.69
CA ILE A 136 9.98 15.11 -8.70
C ILE A 136 8.99 16.10 -9.32
N ASP A 137 9.45 17.03 -10.14
CA ASP A 137 8.58 18.00 -10.82
C ASP A 137 7.60 17.32 -11.77
N GLU A 138 8.06 16.34 -12.56
CA GLU A 138 7.20 15.55 -13.43
C GLU A 138 6.17 14.75 -12.63
N GLN A 139 6.60 14.15 -11.53
CA GLN A 139 5.70 13.41 -10.64
C GLN A 139 4.62 14.33 -10.06
N GLN A 140 5.00 15.51 -9.61
CA GLN A 140 4.05 16.50 -9.07
C GLN A 140 3.02 16.89 -10.11
N HIS A 141 3.45 17.10 -11.35
CA HIS A 141 2.57 17.43 -12.45
C HIS A 141 1.54 16.33 -12.71
N ILE A 142 1.98 15.07 -12.68
CA ILE A 142 1.10 13.90 -12.85
C ILE A 142 0.10 13.80 -11.69
N VAL A 143 0.57 13.97 -10.46
CA VAL A 143 -0.28 13.93 -9.27
C VAL A 143 -1.36 15.01 -9.36
N ASP A 144 -0.98 16.24 -9.73
CA ASP A 144 -1.92 17.35 -9.87
C ASP A 144 -2.93 17.09 -10.98
N SER A 145 -2.51 16.51 -12.10
CA SER A 145 -3.40 16.17 -13.22
C SER A 145 -4.45 15.15 -12.81
N ILE A 146 -4.07 14.11 -12.05
CA ILE A 146 -4.99 13.08 -11.59
C ILE A 146 -5.97 13.68 -10.58
N ARG A 147 -5.51 14.52 -9.65
CA ARG A 147 -6.37 15.17 -8.64
C ARG A 147 -7.40 16.11 -9.26
N ASN A 148 -7.05 16.76 -10.36
CA ASN A 148 -7.96 17.68 -11.05
C ASN A 148 -9.02 16.97 -11.89
N VAL A 149 -8.81 15.69 -12.21
CA VAL A 149 -9.76 14.87 -12.99
C VAL A 149 -10.70 14.07 -12.09
N ALA A 150 -10.28 13.78 -10.88
CA ALA A 150 -11.02 12.94 -9.94
C ALA A 150 -12.22 13.65 -9.31
#